data_69a5e14cb7b8fe6e93cf7d356478846b
#
_entry.id   69a5e14cb7b8fe6e93cf7d356478846b
#
_cell.length_a   1.000
_cell.length_b   1.000
_cell.length_c   1.000
_cell.angle_alpha   90.00
_cell.angle_beta   90.00
_cell.angle_gamma   90.00
#
_symmetry.space_group_name_H-M   'P 1'
#
loop_
_entity.id
_entity.type
_entity.pdbx_description
1 polymer ?
#
loop_
_entity_poly.entity_id
_entity_poly.type
_entity_poly.pdbx_seq_one_letter_code
_entity_poly.pdbx_strand_id
1 'polypeptide(L)'
;MQNFHRDGVCPVRDVLCRLGDKWTTLVLVTLHANGIMRFSDIQRTIGDISQRMLTVTLRSLETDGMLERKVYAQVPPKVEYRLTERGRSLMPHIEGLVEWALANKDGILNDRNRTSVSYTHLRAHET
;
A
#
# COMPACT_ATOMS: atom_id res chain seq x y z
N MET A 1 -16.39 14.91 -9.07
CA MET A 1 -15.86 14.85 -7.69
C MET A 1 -16.56 15.85 -6.80
N GLN A 2 -17.84 15.62 -6.62
CA GLN A 2 -18.64 16.49 -5.77
C GLN A 2 -18.56 15.99 -4.33
N ASN A 3 -18.60 16.91 -3.39
CA ASN A 3 -18.74 16.63 -1.95
C ASN A 3 -17.53 16.01 -1.26
N PHE A 4 -16.35 16.26 -1.78
CA PHE A 4 -15.12 15.73 -1.20
C PHE A 4 -14.89 16.21 0.24
N HIS A 5 -15.46 17.39 0.61
CA HIS A 5 -15.21 18.00 1.94
C HIS A 5 -16.48 18.32 2.73
N ARG A 6 -17.62 17.78 2.34
CA ARG A 6 -18.88 18.34 2.79
C ARG A 6 -19.28 18.04 4.23
N ASP A 7 -18.88 16.92 4.82
CA ASP A 7 -19.47 16.50 6.10
C ASP A 7 -18.49 16.13 7.19
N GLY A 8 -17.31 16.74 7.24
CA GLY A 8 -16.33 16.46 8.29
C GLY A 8 -15.81 15.02 8.32
N VAL A 9 -16.63 14.04 7.96
CA VAL A 9 -16.23 12.66 7.75
C VAL A 9 -16.51 12.32 6.30
N CYS A 10 -15.49 12.27 5.46
CA CYS A 10 -15.62 11.91 4.06
C CYS A 10 -15.32 10.43 3.88
N PRO A 11 -16.31 9.59 3.53
CA PRO A 11 -16.06 8.15 3.32
C PRO A 11 -15.00 7.89 2.25
N VAL A 12 -14.96 8.70 1.21
CA VAL A 12 -13.96 8.59 0.15
C VAL A 12 -12.56 8.85 0.70
N ARG A 13 -12.42 9.88 1.55
CA ARG A 13 -11.14 10.19 2.17
C ARG A 13 -10.64 9.04 3.04
N ASP A 14 -11.53 8.43 3.81
CA ASP A 14 -11.18 7.29 4.67
C ASP A 14 -10.65 6.13 3.83
N VAL A 15 -11.35 5.78 2.76
CA VAL A 15 -10.93 4.70 1.86
C VAL A 15 -9.58 5.03 1.24
N LEU A 16 -9.39 6.26 0.74
CA LEU A 16 -8.13 6.67 0.13
C LEU A 16 -6.96 6.68 1.12
N CYS A 17 -7.21 7.07 2.37
CA CYS A 17 -6.19 7.04 3.41
C CYS A 17 -5.68 5.62 3.66
N ARG A 18 -6.59 4.65 3.69
CA ARG A 18 -6.20 3.25 3.87
C ARG A 18 -5.41 2.72 2.67
N LEU A 19 -5.87 3.05 1.46
CA LEU A 19 -5.21 2.61 0.23
C LEU A 19 -3.87 3.32 0.01
N GLY A 20 -3.72 4.53 0.56
CA GLY A 20 -2.49 5.30 0.44
C GLY A 20 -1.35 4.84 1.34
N ASP A 21 -1.60 3.91 2.24
CA ASP A 21 -0.55 3.36 3.09
C ASP A 21 0.41 2.50 2.24
N LYS A 22 1.70 2.70 2.45
CA LYS A 22 2.71 2.01 1.63
C LYS A 22 2.63 0.50 1.76
N TRP A 23 2.35 -0.01 2.95
CA TRP A 23 2.28 -1.45 3.18
C TRP A 23 1.06 -2.07 2.52
N THR A 24 -0.07 -1.36 2.53
CA THR A 24 -1.29 -1.80 1.86
C THR A 24 -1.05 -1.99 0.37
N THR A 25 -0.45 -1.01 -0.29
CA THR A 25 -0.14 -1.09 -1.71
C THR A 25 0.82 -2.24 -2.01
N LEU A 26 1.87 -2.41 -1.20
CA LEU A 26 2.85 -3.48 -1.41
C LEU A 26 2.23 -4.87 -1.24
N VAL A 27 1.36 -5.05 -0.25
CA VAL A 27 0.67 -6.34 -0.04
C VAL A 27 -0.24 -6.64 -1.23
N LEU A 28 -1.01 -5.66 -1.68
CA LEU A 28 -1.91 -5.84 -2.83
C LEU A 28 -1.15 -6.23 -4.09
N VAL A 29 -0.06 -5.53 -4.40
CA VAL A 29 0.78 -5.81 -5.56
C VAL A 29 1.39 -7.22 -5.46
N THR A 30 1.87 -7.57 -4.28
CA THR A 30 2.49 -8.88 -4.03
C THR A 30 1.48 -10.01 -4.25
N LEU A 31 0.28 -9.89 -3.70
CA LEU A 31 -0.77 -10.89 -3.88
C LEU A 31 -1.24 -10.98 -5.33
N HIS A 32 -1.35 -9.84 -6.00
CA HIS A 32 -1.75 -9.81 -7.41
C HIS A 32 -0.74 -10.57 -8.28
N ALA A 33 0.55 -10.37 -8.03
CA ALA A 33 1.61 -11.00 -8.81
C ALA A 33 1.70 -12.51 -8.58
N ASN A 34 1.37 -12.98 -7.37
CA ASN A 34 1.62 -14.36 -6.97
C ASN A 34 0.34 -15.21 -6.79
N GLY A 35 -0.82 -14.57 -6.76
CA GLY A 35 -2.11 -15.25 -6.64
C GLY A 35 -2.45 -15.62 -5.20
N ILE A 36 -2.08 -16.83 -4.79
CA ILE A 36 -2.36 -17.33 -3.44
C ILE A 36 -1.05 -17.43 -2.68
N MET A 37 -1.01 -16.83 -1.47
CA MET A 37 0.21 -16.81 -0.67
C MET A 37 -0.10 -17.05 0.79
N ARG A 38 0.86 -17.66 1.50
CA ARG A 38 0.84 -17.76 2.95
C ARG A 38 1.47 -16.51 3.57
N PHE A 39 1.22 -16.30 4.85
CA PHE A 39 1.77 -15.17 5.59
C PHE A 39 3.29 -15.04 5.44
N SER A 40 4.02 -16.15 5.65
CA SER A 40 5.48 -16.15 5.57
C SER A 40 5.99 -15.84 4.17
N ASP A 41 5.25 -16.26 3.14
CA ASP A 41 5.62 -15.96 1.75
C ASP A 41 5.47 -14.48 1.44
N ILE A 42 4.39 -13.87 1.93
CA ILE A 42 4.17 -12.44 1.75
C ILE A 42 5.28 -11.65 2.45
N GLN A 43 5.57 -12.01 3.70
CA GLN A 43 6.59 -11.34 4.49
C GLN A 43 7.97 -11.42 3.82
N ARG A 44 8.32 -12.60 3.34
CA ARG A 44 9.60 -12.84 2.67
C ARG A 44 9.71 -12.05 1.37
N THR A 45 8.62 -12.00 0.60
CA THR A 45 8.60 -11.30 -0.68
C THR A 45 8.73 -9.79 -0.51
N ILE A 46 8.04 -9.23 0.48
CA ILE A 46 8.12 -7.79 0.75
C ILE A 46 9.46 -7.42 1.41
N GLY A 47 9.91 -8.24 2.35
CA GLY A 47 11.22 -8.11 3.01
C GLY A 47 11.21 -7.23 4.25
N ASP A 48 10.93 -5.96 4.11
CA ASP A 48 11.10 -4.97 5.19
C ASP A 48 9.92 -4.86 6.16
N ILE A 49 8.87 -5.61 5.95
CA ILE A 49 7.69 -5.50 6.80
C ILE A 49 7.82 -6.35 8.06
N SER A 50 7.50 -5.78 9.22
CA SER A 50 7.46 -6.54 10.46
C SER A 50 6.24 -7.47 10.48
N GLN A 51 6.32 -8.53 11.27
CA GLN A 51 5.22 -9.46 11.46
C GLN A 51 3.96 -8.74 11.94
N ARG A 52 4.13 -7.82 12.89
CA ARG A 52 3.02 -7.03 13.44
C ARG A 52 2.38 -6.17 12.35
N MET A 53 3.17 -5.46 11.57
CA MET A 53 2.64 -4.58 10.53
C MET A 53 1.93 -5.38 9.44
N LEU A 54 2.50 -6.51 9.05
CA LEU A 54 1.85 -7.37 8.06
C LEU A 54 0.51 -7.89 8.57
N THR A 55 0.45 -8.32 9.84
CA THR A 55 -0.80 -8.77 10.46
C THR A 55 -1.86 -7.67 10.42
N VAL A 56 -1.49 -6.45 10.81
CA VAL A 56 -2.40 -5.30 10.82
C VAL A 56 -2.89 -4.99 9.40
N THR A 57 -1.98 -4.98 8.44
CA THR A 57 -2.29 -4.68 7.05
C THR A 57 -3.23 -5.72 6.44
N LEU A 58 -2.95 -7.01 6.67
CA LEU A 58 -3.80 -8.08 6.16
C LEU A 58 -5.20 -8.03 6.76
N ARG A 59 -5.31 -7.75 8.05
CA ARG A 59 -6.62 -7.61 8.71
C ARG A 59 -7.41 -6.43 8.16
N SER A 60 -6.73 -5.32 7.95
CA SER A 60 -7.36 -4.13 7.38
C SER A 60 -7.91 -4.41 5.98
N LEU A 61 -7.12 -5.07 5.14
CA LEU A 61 -7.52 -5.43 3.78
C LEU A 61 -8.66 -6.45 3.78
N GLU A 62 -8.62 -7.40 4.69
CA GLU A 62 -9.70 -8.37 4.83
C GLU A 62 -11.01 -7.67 5.25
N THR A 63 -10.92 -6.77 6.23
CA THR A 63 -12.08 -5.99 6.70
C THR A 63 -12.69 -5.17 5.58
N ASP A 64 -11.87 -4.61 4.71
CA ASP A 64 -12.34 -3.80 3.59
C ASP A 64 -12.78 -4.65 2.38
N GLY A 65 -12.70 -5.98 2.50
CA GLY A 65 -13.13 -6.88 1.45
C GLY A 65 -12.20 -6.94 0.24
N MET A 66 -10.95 -6.53 0.41
CA MET A 66 -9.96 -6.51 -0.67
C MET A 66 -9.24 -7.84 -0.83
N LEU A 67 -9.12 -8.59 0.25
CA LEU A 67 -8.56 -9.93 0.23
C LEU A 67 -9.40 -10.85 1.10
N GLU A 68 -9.23 -12.14 0.89
CA GLU A 68 -9.85 -13.15 1.73
C GLU A 68 -8.78 -14.06 2.31
N ARG A 69 -9.05 -14.53 3.50
CA ARG A 69 -8.19 -15.43 4.25
C ARG A 69 -8.91 -16.77 4.33
N LYS A 70 -8.25 -17.83 3.87
CA LYS A 70 -8.79 -19.18 3.94
C LYS A 70 -7.97 -20.00 4.92
N VAL A 71 -8.66 -20.56 5.92
CA VAL A 71 -8.05 -21.41 6.93
C VAL A 71 -8.38 -22.85 6.63
N TYR A 72 -7.35 -23.68 6.56
CA TYR A 72 -7.51 -25.13 6.37
C TYR A 72 -7.33 -25.82 7.70
N ALA A 73 -8.29 -26.67 8.06
CA ALA A 73 -8.26 -27.45 9.29
C ALA A 73 -7.31 -28.65 9.14
N GLN A 74 -6.05 -28.41 9.39
CA GLN A 74 -5.01 -29.44 9.37
C GLN A 74 -3.98 -29.12 10.46
N VAL A 75 -3.01 -30.02 10.66
CA VAL A 75 -1.96 -29.85 11.69
C VAL A 75 -0.62 -29.90 10.97
N PRO A 76 0.17 -28.80 10.99
CA PRO A 76 -0.19 -27.48 11.49
C PRO A 76 -1.24 -26.79 10.61
N PRO A 77 -2.01 -25.81 11.15
CA PRO A 77 -3.02 -25.12 10.36
C PRO A 77 -2.39 -24.39 9.17
N LYS A 78 -3.09 -24.43 8.05
CA LYS A 78 -2.68 -23.73 6.83
C LYS A 78 -3.59 -22.56 6.60
N VAL A 79 -3.02 -21.37 6.40
CA VAL A 79 -3.76 -20.14 6.11
C VAL A 79 -3.26 -19.56 4.80
N GLU A 80 -4.18 -19.33 3.88
CA GLU A 80 -3.86 -18.74 2.58
C GLU A 80 -4.58 -17.42 2.40
N TYR A 81 -3.92 -16.49 1.72
CA TYR A 81 -4.44 -15.16 1.40
C TYR A 81 -4.52 -15.01 -0.11
N ARG A 82 -5.61 -14.42 -0.59
CA ARG A 82 -5.77 -14.10 -2.00
C ARG A 82 -6.63 -12.86 -2.16
N LEU A 83 -6.47 -12.14 -3.26
CA LEU A 83 -7.31 -10.99 -3.56
C LEU A 83 -8.73 -11.44 -3.89
N THR A 84 -9.69 -10.64 -3.43
CA THR A 84 -11.08 -10.77 -3.86
C THR A 84 -11.26 -10.12 -5.23
N GLU A 85 -12.45 -10.24 -5.80
CA GLU A 85 -12.79 -9.51 -7.01
C GLU A 85 -12.64 -8.00 -6.82
N ARG A 86 -13.04 -7.48 -5.65
CA ARG A 86 -12.85 -6.07 -5.32
C ARG A 86 -11.37 -5.69 -5.31
N GLY A 87 -10.53 -6.51 -4.68
CA GLY A 87 -9.09 -6.27 -4.67
C GLY A 87 -8.50 -6.27 -6.06
N ARG A 88 -8.90 -7.21 -6.89
CA ARG A 88 -8.43 -7.27 -8.27
C ARG A 88 -8.90 -6.07 -9.08
N SER A 89 -10.09 -5.56 -8.80
CA SER A 89 -10.62 -4.39 -9.53
C SER A 89 -9.81 -3.12 -9.28
N LEU A 90 -9.12 -3.05 -8.15
CA LEU A 90 -8.26 -1.93 -7.82
C LEU A 90 -6.92 -1.98 -8.56
N MET A 91 -6.46 -3.17 -8.93
CA MET A 91 -5.10 -3.35 -9.44
C MET A 91 -4.76 -2.53 -10.69
N PRO A 92 -5.63 -2.39 -11.70
CA PRO A 92 -5.30 -1.54 -12.85
C PRO A 92 -4.99 -0.09 -12.46
N HIS A 93 -5.66 0.42 -11.43
CA HIS A 93 -5.43 1.79 -10.95
C HIS A 93 -4.08 1.91 -10.23
N ILE A 94 -3.73 0.90 -9.44
CA ILE A 94 -2.43 0.85 -8.76
C ILE A 94 -1.30 0.71 -9.79
N GLU A 95 -1.48 -0.16 -10.77
CA GLU A 95 -0.49 -0.36 -11.83
C GLU A 95 -0.24 0.94 -12.61
N GLY A 96 -1.30 1.68 -12.92
CA GLY A 96 -1.19 2.98 -13.56
C GLY A 96 -0.42 3.98 -12.69
N LEU A 97 -0.68 3.97 -11.39
CA LEU A 97 0.03 4.83 -10.45
C LEU A 97 1.52 4.45 -10.36
N VAL A 98 1.82 3.16 -10.32
CA VAL A 98 3.20 2.66 -10.30
C VAL A 98 3.94 3.07 -11.58
N GLU A 99 3.30 2.91 -12.73
CA GLU A 99 3.89 3.32 -14.01
C GLU A 99 4.18 4.81 -14.02
N TRP A 100 3.25 5.62 -13.54
CA TRP A 100 3.45 7.07 -13.44
C TRP A 100 4.64 7.40 -12.53
N ALA A 101 4.69 6.73 -11.38
CA ALA A 101 5.77 6.93 -10.41
C ALA A 101 7.14 6.56 -11.00
N LEU A 102 7.21 5.44 -11.73
CA LEU A 102 8.45 5.02 -12.38
C LEU A 102 8.90 6.02 -13.45
N ALA A 103 7.96 6.56 -14.20
CA ALA A 103 8.26 7.53 -15.25
C ALA A 103 8.73 8.88 -14.68
N ASN A 104 8.27 9.23 -13.50
CA ASN A 104 8.51 10.55 -12.92
C ASN A 104 9.48 10.56 -11.73
N LYS A 105 9.90 9.39 -11.25
CA LYS A 105 10.69 9.29 -10.01
C LYS A 105 12.00 10.08 -10.08
N ASP A 106 12.70 10.03 -11.19
CA ASP A 106 13.99 10.71 -11.32
C ASP A 106 13.82 12.22 -11.25
N GLY A 107 12.83 12.75 -11.94
CA GLY A 107 12.49 14.17 -11.88
C GLY A 107 12.09 14.61 -10.48
N ILE A 108 11.25 13.81 -9.82
CA ILE A 108 10.80 14.10 -8.46
C ILE A 108 11.98 14.09 -7.48
N LEU A 109 12.83 13.08 -7.54
CA LEU A 109 13.98 12.96 -6.66
C LEU A 109 14.99 14.08 -6.90
N ASN A 110 15.21 14.46 -8.15
CA ASN A 110 16.08 15.58 -8.48
C ASN A 110 15.53 16.90 -7.93
N ASP A 111 14.22 17.13 -8.04
CA ASP A 111 13.58 18.32 -7.51
C ASP A 111 13.62 18.36 -5.99
N ARG A 112 13.43 17.22 -5.33
CA ARG A 112 13.55 17.12 -3.87
C ARG A 112 14.97 17.44 -3.41
N ASN A 113 15.97 16.91 -4.08
CA ASN A 113 17.38 17.18 -3.76
C ASN A 113 17.70 18.64 -3.94
N ARG A 114 17.23 19.25 -5.01
CA ARG A 114 17.43 20.68 -5.28
C ARG A 114 16.81 21.54 -4.18
N THR A 115 15.57 21.24 -3.80
CA THR A 115 14.86 21.95 -2.74
C THR A 115 15.55 21.76 -1.40
N SER A 116 15.98 20.55 -1.08
CA SER A 116 16.70 20.25 0.15
C SER A 116 18.00 21.04 0.26
N VAL A 117 18.77 21.09 -0.81
CA VAL A 117 20.01 21.86 -0.85
C VAL A 117 19.73 23.35 -0.67
N SER A 118 18.75 23.90 -1.40
CA SER A 118 18.33 25.29 -1.25
C SER A 118 17.89 25.62 0.16
N TYR A 119 17.10 24.75 0.77
CA TYR A 119 16.60 24.94 2.12
C TYR A 119 17.73 24.91 3.14
N THR A 120 18.67 24.02 3.01
CA THR A 120 19.84 23.94 3.87
C THR A 120 20.70 25.21 3.74
N HIS A 121 20.86 25.70 2.54
CA HIS A 121 21.61 26.91 2.28
C HIS A 121 20.96 28.14 2.94
N LEU A 122 19.63 28.26 2.82
CA LEU A 122 18.88 29.34 3.47
C LEU A 122 18.99 29.27 5.00
N ARG A 123 18.95 28.10 5.58
CA ARG A 123 19.12 27.91 7.02
C ARG A 123 20.50 28.35 7.49
N ALA A 124 21.52 28.08 6.72
CA ALA A 124 22.88 28.51 7.04
C ALA A 124 23.01 30.04 7.08
N HIS A 125 22.19 30.76 6.30
CA HIS A 125 22.17 32.19 6.28
C HIS A 125 21.39 32.82 7.43
N GLU A 126 20.48 32.08 8.03
CA GLU A 126 19.68 32.58 9.16
C GLU A 126 20.42 32.55 10.49
N THR A 127 21.52 31.86 10.57
CA THR A 127 22.35 31.81 11.75
C THR A 127 23.55 32.73 11.61
#